data_9a54c788403d8c8e02e0ddce17abc4dd
#
_entry.id   9a54c788403d8c8e02e0ddce17abc4dd
#
_cell.length_a   1.000
_cell.length_b   1.000
_cell.length_c   1.000
_cell.angle_alpha   90.00
_cell.angle_beta   90.00
_cell.angle_gamma   90.00
#
_symmetry.space_group_name_H-M   'P 1'
#
loop_
_entity.id
_entity.type
_entity.pdbx_description
1 polymer ?
#
loop_
_entity_poly.entity_id
_entity_poly.type
_entity_poly.pdbx_seq_one_letter_code
_entity_poly.pdbx_strand_id
1 'polypeptide(L)'
;MFAFKKKYFLIIENIKDIDLRNIKKRNKFIIIYRTFRKYEDISALASFREKCKLKDVKFFVANDLKLAVKLKANGIYISAKNTSLKFLNLRRSNFTLIGSAHNIKEISFKKKQGCKNILLSRL
;
A
#
# COMPACT_ATOMS: atom_id res chain seq x y z
N MET A 1 9.63 -15.09 1.33
CA MET A 1 10.05 -13.80 0.78
C MET A 1 8.99 -13.28 -0.18
N PHE A 2 8.62 -12.02 -0.02
CA PHE A 2 7.63 -11.41 -0.90
C PHE A 2 8.31 -10.86 -2.14
N ALA A 3 7.97 -11.37 -3.30
CA ALA A 3 8.54 -10.91 -4.57
C ALA A 3 7.48 -10.18 -5.39
N PHE A 4 7.86 -9.05 -5.97
CA PHE A 4 6.94 -8.26 -6.80
C PHE A 4 7.03 -8.61 -8.29
N LYS A 5 7.55 -9.77 -8.59
CA LYS A 5 7.71 -10.21 -9.97
C LYS A 5 6.36 -10.26 -10.67
N LYS A 6 6.19 -9.48 -11.74
CA LYS A 6 4.96 -9.40 -12.53
C LYS A 6 3.73 -9.04 -11.71
N LYS A 7 3.88 -8.14 -10.74
CA LYS A 7 2.76 -7.62 -9.97
C LYS A 7 2.22 -6.32 -10.57
N TYR A 8 0.93 -6.11 -10.41
CA TYR A 8 0.28 -4.89 -10.86
C TYR A 8 -0.14 -4.08 -9.64
N PHE A 9 0.24 -2.81 -9.63
CA PHE A 9 -0.11 -1.89 -8.56
C PHE A 9 -1.27 -1.03 -9.00
N LEU A 10 -2.36 -1.07 -8.23
CA LEU A 10 -3.55 -0.29 -8.50
C LEU A 10 -3.72 0.71 -7.37
N ILE A 11 -3.56 1.98 -7.69
CA ILE A 11 -3.77 3.05 -6.71
C ILE A 11 -5.21 3.51 -6.83
N ILE A 12 -5.95 3.41 -5.73
CA ILE A 12 -7.35 3.82 -5.70
C ILE A 12 -7.55 4.89 -4.64
N GLU A 13 -8.42 5.85 -4.91
CA GLU A 13 -8.80 6.88 -3.94
C GLU A 13 -10.07 6.50 -3.19
N ASN A 14 -10.87 5.66 -3.80
CA ASN A 14 -12.16 5.23 -3.26
C ASN A 14 -12.34 3.76 -3.55
N ILE A 15 -12.94 3.01 -2.61
CA ILE A 15 -13.14 1.57 -2.82
C ILE A 15 -14.08 1.26 -3.98
N LYS A 16 -14.84 2.24 -4.44
CA LYS A 16 -15.71 2.07 -5.61
C LYS A 16 -14.94 2.17 -6.92
N ASP A 17 -13.68 2.59 -6.88
CA ASP A 17 -12.86 2.74 -8.09
C ASP A 17 -12.54 1.40 -8.74
N ILE A 18 -12.69 0.31 -8.02
CA ILE A 18 -12.38 -1.01 -8.54
C ILE A 18 -13.47 -2.00 -8.13
N ASP A 19 -13.80 -2.89 -9.06
CA ASP A 19 -14.69 -4.00 -8.79
C ASP A 19 -13.85 -5.27 -8.68
N LEU A 20 -13.72 -5.80 -7.47
CA LEU A 20 -12.90 -6.98 -7.21
C LEU A 20 -13.37 -8.22 -7.97
N ARG A 21 -14.65 -8.25 -8.40
CA ARG A 21 -15.16 -9.36 -9.19
C ARG A 21 -14.47 -9.48 -10.55
N ASN A 22 -13.90 -8.37 -11.03
CA ASN A 22 -13.20 -8.33 -12.31
C ASN A 22 -11.75 -8.80 -12.21
N ILE A 23 -11.24 -9.05 -11.02
CA ILE A 23 -9.87 -9.52 -10.82
C ILE A 23 -9.86 -11.04 -10.87
N LYS A 24 -9.33 -11.59 -11.96
CA LYS A 24 -9.30 -13.04 -12.19
C LYS A 24 -7.97 -13.69 -11.82
N LYS A 25 -6.88 -12.94 -11.87
CA LYS A 25 -5.55 -13.47 -11.60
C LYS A 25 -5.13 -13.13 -10.18
N ARG A 26 -5.38 -14.06 -9.27
CA ARG A 26 -5.01 -13.92 -7.87
C ARG A 26 -3.49 -13.71 -7.73
N ASN A 27 -3.09 -13.11 -6.64
CA ASN A 27 -1.68 -12.86 -6.28
C ASN A 27 -0.94 -11.89 -7.19
N LYS A 28 -1.56 -11.39 -8.25
CA LYS A 28 -0.88 -10.48 -9.17
C LYS A 28 -1.20 -9.02 -8.93
N PHE A 29 -2.20 -8.74 -8.11
CA PHE A 29 -2.64 -7.38 -7.88
C PHE A 29 -2.35 -6.93 -6.46
N ILE A 30 -1.87 -5.71 -6.36
CA ILE A 30 -1.64 -5.04 -5.09
C ILE A 30 -2.42 -3.74 -5.16
N ILE A 31 -3.35 -3.58 -4.23
CA ILE A 31 -4.17 -2.38 -4.16
C ILE A 31 -3.55 -1.44 -3.14
N ILE A 32 -3.34 -0.19 -3.54
CA ILE A 32 -2.87 0.87 -2.67
C ILE A 32 -4.02 1.86 -2.49
N TYR A 33 -4.56 1.93 -1.29
CA TYR A 33 -5.62 2.86 -0.96
C TYR A 33 -4.99 4.19 -0.56
N ARG A 34 -5.16 5.18 -1.40
CA ARG A 34 -4.58 6.50 -1.21
C ARG A 34 -5.62 7.56 -1.51
N THR A 35 -6.30 8.04 -0.49
CA THR A 35 -7.27 9.11 -0.65
C THR A 35 -6.66 10.43 -0.20
N PHE A 36 -7.03 11.51 -0.89
CA PHE A 36 -6.67 12.87 -0.51
C PHE A 36 -7.83 13.58 0.16
N ARG A 37 -8.91 12.86 0.36
CA ARG A 37 -10.12 13.38 0.97
C ARG A 37 -10.41 12.63 2.26
N LYS A 38 -11.57 12.87 2.82
CA LYS A 38 -12.02 12.15 4.00
C LYS A 38 -12.14 10.66 3.69
N TYR A 39 -11.73 9.82 4.63
CA TYR A 39 -11.87 8.38 4.50
C TYR A 39 -13.34 7.99 4.42
N GLU A 40 -13.59 6.94 3.68
CA GLU A 40 -14.89 6.30 3.68
C GLU A 40 -15.17 5.68 5.05
N ASP A 41 -16.42 5.31 5.29
CA ASP A 41 -16.80 4.66 6.52
C ASP A 41 -15.91 3.46 6.83
N ILE A 42 -15.47 3.36 8.07
CA ILE A 42 -14.52 2.31 8.47
C ILE A 42 -15.07 0.90 8.24
N SER A 43 -16.39 0.72 8.43
CA SER A 43 -16.97 -0.60 8.19
C SER A 43 -16.97 -0.96 6.71
N ALA A 44 -17.16 0.03 5.83
CA ALA A 44 -17.08 -0.20 4.38
C ALA A 44 -15.64 -0.55 3.97
N LEU A 45 -14.66 0.15 4.54
CA LEU A 45 -13.26 -0.13 4.27
C LEU A 45 -12.86 -1.52 4.78
N ALA A 46 -13.32 -1.89 5.96
CA ALA A 46 -13.04 -3.20 6.54
C ALA A 46 -13.64 -4.32 5.69
N SER A 47 -14.86 -4.11 5.21
CA SER A 47 -15.51 -5.08 4.32
C SER A 47 -14.74 -5.23 3.01
N PHE A 48 -14.30 -4.12 2.43
CA PHE A 48 -13.50 -4.15 1.21
C PHE A 48 -12.18 -4.88 1.44
N ARG A 49 -11.52 -4.60 2.56
CA ARG A 49 -10.26 -5.29 2.92
C ARG A 49 -10.47 -6.80 3.02
N GLU A 50 -11.57 -7.21 3.63
CA GLU A 50 -11.87 -8.63 3.76
C GLU A 50 -12.09 -9.28 2.40
N LYS A 51 -12.76 -8.59 1.49
CA LYS A 51 -12.94 -9.07 0.12
C LYS A 51 -11.61 -9.23 -0.61
N CYS A 52 -10.69 -8.29 -0.39
CA CYS A 52 -9.33 -8.40 -0.94
C CYS A 52 -8.64 -9.66 -0.44
N LYS A 53 -8.75 -9.91 0.86
CA LYS A 53 -8.14 -11.08 1.49
C LYS A 53 -8.68 -12.38 0.90
N LEU A 54 -9.99 -12.46 0.72
CA LEU A 54 -10.63 -13.63 0.14
C LEU A 54 -10.20 -13.87 -1.31
N LYS A 55 -9.89 -12.81 -2.03
CA LYS A 55 -9.41 -12.89 -3.41
C LYS A 55 -7.89 -13.00 -3.50
N ASP A 56 -7.22 -13.04 -2.35
CA ASP A 56 -5.76 -13.08 -2.29
C ASP A 56 -5.11 -11.87 -2.99
N VAL A 57 -5.75 -10.73 -2.83
CA VAL A 57 -5.26 -9.44 -3.34
C VAL A 57 -4.63 -8.68 -2.18
N LYS A 58 -3.37 -8.28 -2.34
CA LYS A 58 -2.70 -7.52 -1.29
C LYS A 58 -3.28 -6.12 -1.18
N PHE A 59 -3.39 -5.63 0.03
CA PHE A 59 -3.99 -4.33 0.32
C PHE A 59 -3.04 -3.49 1.15
N PHE A 60 -2.70 -2.31 0.64
CA PHE A 60 -1.81 -1.36 1.31
C PHE A 60 -2.55 -0.05 1.53
N VAL A 61 -2.22 0.60 2.65
CA VAL A 61 -2.75 1.92 2.96
C VAL A 61 -1.64 2.95 2.82
N ALA A 62 -1.94 4.06 2.20
CA ALA A 62 -0.94 5.10 1.99
C ALA A 62 -0.78 5.98 3.24
N ASN A 63 0.45 6.08 3.73
CA ASN A 63 0.89 7.06 4.72
C ASN A 63 0.19 7.05 6.10
N ASP A 64 -0.71 6.13 6.36
CA ASP A 64 -1.51 6.14 7.59
C ASP A 64 -1.36 4.82 8.34
N LEU A 65 -0.51 4.84 9.37
CA LEU A 65 -0.26 3.65 10.19
C LEU A 65 -1.50 3.20 10.95
N LYS A 66 -2.23 4.14 11.55
CA LYS A 66 -3.42 3.80 12.33
C LYS A 66 -4.46 3.07 11.48
N LEU A 67 -4.70 3.59 10.29
CA LEU A 67 -5.67 2.97 9.39
C LEU A 67 -5.17 1.60 8.92
N ALA A 68 -3.90 1.46 8.61
CA ALA A 68 -3.33 0.19 8.18
C ALA A 68 -3.48 -0.88 9.26
N VAL A 69 -3.22 -0.53 10.51
CA VAL A 69 -3.39 -1.45 11.65
C VAL A 69 -4.86 -1.83 11.81
N LYS A 70 -5.73 -0.83 11.76
CA LYS A 70 -7.16 -1.04 11.96
C LYS A 70 -7.77 -1.96 10.91
N LEU A 71 -7.31 -1.84 9.67
CA LEU A 71 -7.79 -2.66 8.56
C LEU A 71 -7.00 -3.95 8.39
N LYS A 72 -6.00 -4.19 9.20
CA LYS A 72 -5.10 -5.35 9.07
C LYS A 72 -4.54 -5.44 7.67
N ALA A 73 -4.08 -4.31 7.15
CA ALA A 73 -3.50 -4.22 5.81
C ALA A 73 -2.22 -5.05 5.71
N ASN A 74 -1.85 -5.42 4.52
CA ASN A 74 -0.59 -6.13 4.29
C ASN A 74 0.63 -5.24 4.53
N GLY A 75 0.46 -3.94 4.37
CA GLY A 75 1.54 -3.01 4.59
C GLY A 75 1.14 -1.56 4.36
N ILE A 76 2.15 -0.73 4.27
CA ILE A 76 1.99 0.70 4.11
C ILE A 76 2.75 1.17 2.88
N TYR A 77 2.10 2.03 2.11
CA TYR A 77 2.71 2.73 1.00
C TYR A 77 3.14 4.11 1.48
N ILE A 78 4.41 4.43 1.32
CA ILE A 78 4.96 5.73 1.73
C ILE A 78 5.22 6.56 0.49
N SER A 79 4.47 7.66 0.32
CA SER A 79 4.62 8.51 -0.85
C SER A 79 5.98 9.17 -0.89
N ALA A 80 6.40 9.61 -2.08
CA ALA A 80 7.74 10.15 -2.30
C ALA A 80 8.06 11.33 -1.37
N LYS A 81 7.10 12.18 -1.13
CA LYS A 81 7.28 13.37 -0.31
C LYS A 81 7.13 13.14 1.19
N ASN A 82 6.68 11.96 1.59
CA ASN A 82 6.57 11.64 3.00
C ASN A 82 7.92 11.20 3.54
N THR A 83 8.53 12.01 4.39
CA THR A 83 9.86 11.78 4.92
C THR A 83 9.87 11.34 6.39
N SER A 84 8.71 10.97 6.92
CA SER A 84 8.60 10.53 8.30
C SER A 84 9.38 9.25 8.57
N LEU A 85 10.14 9.22 9.67
CA LEU A 85 10.89 8.04 10.08
C LEU A 85 10.10 7.14 11.03
N LYS A 86 8.85 7.51 11.34
CA LYS A 86 8.02 6.72 12.26
C LYS A 86 7.75 5.30 11.76
N PHE A 87 7.91 5.07 10.45
CA PHE A 87 7.67 3.75 9.87
C PHE A 87 8.83 2.77 10.07
N LEU A 88 9.99 3.26 10.53
CA LEU A 88 11.15 2.39 10.72
C LEU A 88 10.89 1.25 11.69
N ASN A 89 10.11 1.51 12.73
CA ASN A 89 9.81 0.50 13.74
C ASN A 89 8.99 -0.66 13.18
N LEU A 90 8.42 -0.50 11.99
CA LEU A 90 7.59 -1.53 11.36
C LEU A 90 8.41 -2.60 10.64
N ARG A 91 9.72 -2.40 10.49
CA ARG A 91 10.57 -3.40 9.82
C ARG A 91 10.52 -4.77 10.49
N ARG A 92 10.25 -4.80 11.79
CA ARG A 92 10.19 -6.04 12.57
C ARG A 92 8.79 -6.61 12.66
N SER A 93 7.81 -5.94 12.07
CA SER A 93 6.43 -6.38 12.07
C SER A 93 6.13 -7.15 10.79
N ASN A 94 4.90 -7.63 10.69
CA ASN A 94 4.43 -8.31 9.50
C ASN A 94 4.06 -7.35 8.37
N PHE A 95 4.22 -6.04 8.59
CA PHE A 95 3.91 -5.04 7.56
C PHE A 95 5.03 -4.97 6.53
N THR A 96 4.64 -4.95 5.28
CA THR A 96 5.56 -4.67 4.17
C THR A 96 5.53 -3.17 3.91
N LEU A 97 6.70 -2.57 3.76
CA LEU A 97 6.80 -1.14 3.43
C LEU A 97 7.16 -0.98 1.96
N ILE A 98 6.30 -0.28 1.24
CA ILE A 98 6.51 0.08 -0.16
C ILE A 98 6.60 1.59 -0.23
N GLY A 99 7.58 2.11 -0.94
CA GLY A 99 7.71 3.55 -1.12
C GLY A 99 7.67 3.93 -2.57
N SER A 100 7.50 5.21 -2.86
CA SER A 100 7.69 5.73 -4.20
C SER A 100 8.75 6.81 -4.20
N ALA A 101 9.39 7.01 -5.34
CA ALA A 101 10.45 7.99 -5.50
C ALA A 101 10.52 8.46 -6.94
N HIS A 102 10.94 9.71 -7.13
CA HIS A 102 11.09 10.32 -8.45
C HIS A 102 12.55 10.53 -8.83
N ASN A 103 13.47 10.41 -7.88
CA ASN A 103 14.89 10.65 -8.10
C ASN A 103 15.73 9.85 -7.12
N ILE A 104 17.05 9.91 -7.31
CA ILE A 104 17.99 9.11 -6.48
C ILE A 104 17.95 9.52 -5.02
N LYS A 105 17.80 10.81 -4.75
CA LYS A 105 17.73 11.30 -3.38
C LYS A 105 16.54 10.71 -2.63
N GLU A 106 15.40 10.69 -3.29
CA GLU A 106 14.19 10.11 -2.71
C GLU A 106 14.32 8.60 -2.54
N ILE A 107 14.99 7.92 -3.46
CA ILE A 107 15.25 6.49 -3.34
C ILE A 107 16.06 6.22 -2.06
N SER A 108 17.13 6.98 -1.86
CA SER A 108 17.96 6.83 -0.66
C SER A 108 17.15 7.04 0.61
N PHE A 109 16.26 8.03 0.59
CA PHE A 109 15.42 8.31 1.75
C PHE A 109 14.43 7.19 2.02
N LYS A 110 13.82 6.64 0.98
CA LYS A 110 12.89 5.52 1.13
C LYS A 110 13.60 4.30 1.73
N LYS A 111 14.85 4.06 1.35
CA LYS A 111 15.64 3.00 1.96
C LYS A 111 15.84 3.25 3.45
N LYS A 112 16.11 4.49 3.84
CA LYS A 112 16.23 4.86 5.27
C LYS A 112 14.92 4.63 6.01
N GLN A 113 13.79 4.85 5.37
CA GLN A 113 12.50 4.62 5.98
C GLN A 113 12.17 3.14 6.13
N GLY A 114 12.96 2.27 5.53
CA GLY A 114 12.77 0.83 5.66
C GLY A 114 11.98 0.18 4.53
N CYS A 115 11.79 0.88 3.43
CA CYS A 115 11.05 0.32 2.31
C CYS A 115 11.81 -0.81 1.66
N LYS A 116 11.16 -1.96 1.51
CA LYS A 116 11.72 -3.10 0.79
C LYS A 116 11.64 -2.91 -0.71
N ASN A 117 10.59 -2.25 -1.16
CA ASN A 117 10.35 -2.04 -2.57
C ASN A 117 10.07 -0.57 -2.80
N ILE A 118 10.60 -0.04 -3.87
CA ILE A 118 10.44 1.37 -4.22
C ILE A 118 9.94 1.46 -5.65
N LEU A 119 8.78 2.08 -5.79
CA LEU A 119 8.19 2.31 -7.09
C LEU A 119 8.78 3.59 -7.67
N LEU A 120 9.43 3.48 -8.81
CA LEU A 120 9.98 4.65 -9.50
C LEU A 120 8.90 5.24 -10.37
N SER A 121 8.56 6.50 -10.11
CA SER A 121 7.58 7.16 -10.94
C SER A 121 8.23 8.29 -11.70
N ARG A 122 7.76 8.49 -12.91
CA ARG A 122 8.20 9.56 -13.78
C ARG A 122 7.45 10.84 -13.46
N LEU A 123 8.17 11.91 -13.51
CA LEU A 123 7.54 13.23 -13.40
C LEU A 123 6.88 13.62 -14.70
#